data_713e090c8e7f162f63500ba3a4808089
#
_entry.id   713e090c8e7f162f63500ba3a4808089
#
_cell.length_a   1.000
_cell.length_b   1.000
_cell.length_c   1.000
_cell.angle_alpha   90.00
_cell.angle_beta   90.00
_cell.angle_gamma   90.00
#
_symmetry.space_group_name_H-M   'P 1'
#
loop_
_entity.id
_entity.type
_entity.pdbx_description
1 polymer ?
#
loop_
_entity_poly.entity_id
_entity_poly.type
_entity_poly.pdbx_seq_one_letter_code
_entity_poly.pdbx_strand_id
1 'polypeptide(L)'
;MTFDEINAQFALCKSWEERYRLLIQLSRQLPKPTEQQLEQWQEIHGCESRLWFNFQLEPRQVQGYSDARLMQGLLVVLIAFVTAKSAEALQSFEIQPLFDDLQITRYLTSTRLNGLQQLQNIILDTVKN
;
A
#
# COMPACT_ATOMS: atom_id res chain seq x y z
N MET A 1 5.89 -0.93 11.88
CA MET A 1 5.93 -2.39 11.69
C MET A 1 6.59 -2.70 10.36
N THR A 2 7.53 -3.64 10.37
CA THR A 2 8.25 -4.02 9.14
C THR A 2 7.39 -4.93 8.27
N PHE A 3 7.76 -5.05 7.01
CA PHE A 3 7.05 -5.96 6.11
C PHE A 3 7.18 -7.43 6.58
N ASP A 4 8.34 -7.81 7.11
CA ASP A 4 8.53 -9.18 7.63
C ASP A 4 7.57 -9.48 8.78
N GLU A 5 7.35 -8.52 9.67
CA GLU A 5 6.38 -8.65 10.77
C GLU A 5 4.95 -8.77 10.23
N ILE A 6 4.59 -7.96 9.23
CA ILE A 6 3.28 -8.01 8.60
C ILE A 6 3.07 -9.37 7.92
N ASN A 7 4.07 -9.81 7.16
CA ASN A 7 4.01 -11.10 6.48
C ASN A 7 3.81 -12.25 7.47
N ALA A 8 4.53 -12.22 8.60
CA ALA A 8 4.41 -13.23 9.64
C ALA A 8 2.99 -13.25 10.24
N GLN A 9 2.39 -12.08 10.44
CA GLN A 9 1.02 -12.01 10.97
C GLN A 9 0.00 -12.56 9.98
N PHE A 10 0.14 -12.26 8.68
CA PHE A 10 -0.75 -12.83 7.67
C PHE A 10 -0.59 -14.35 7.57
N ALA A 11 0.62 -14.85 7.74
CA ALA A 11 0.88 -16.31 7.72
C ALA A 11 0.17 -17.06 8.85
N LEU A 12 -0.13 -16.37 9.96
CA LEU A 12 -0.88 -16.96 11.07
C LEU A 12 -2.39 -16.94 10.85
N CYS A 13 -2.88 -16.18 9.89
CA CYS A 13 -4.31 -16.12 9.59
C CYS A 13 -4.77 -17.42 8.92
N LYS A 14 -5.92 -17.93 9.35
CA LYS A 14 -6.47 -19.20 8.86
C LYS A 14 -7.73 -19.00 8.01
N SER A 15 -8.24 -17.77 7.93
CA SER A 15 -9.46 -17.47 7.19
C SER A 15 -9.38 -16.08 6.58
N TRP A 16 -10.27 -15.82 5.59
CA TRP A 16 -10.38 -14.48 5.02
C TRP A 16 -10.88 -13.48 6.06
N GLU A 17 -11.67 -13.91 7.03
CA GLU A 17 -12.17 -13.04 8.09
C GLU A 17 -11.03 -12.59 9.01
N GLU A 18 -10.11 -13.49 9.36
CA GLU A 18 -8.93 -13.13 10.16
C GLU A 18 -8.04 -12.15 9.39
N ARG A 19 -7.87 -12.35 8.09
CA ARG A 19 -7.09 -11.44 7.25
C ARG A 19 -7.75 -10.07 7.15
N TYR A 20 -9.08 -10.04 7.04
CA TYR A 20 -9.82 -8.78 7.04
C TYR A 20 -9.59 -8.00 8.34
N ARG A 21 -9.74 -8.68 9.48
CA ARG A 21 -9.51 -8.05 10.78
C ARG A 21 -8.08 -7.52 10.90
N LEU A 22 -7.12 -8.28 10.40
CA LEU A 22 -5.73 -7.85 10.42
C LEU A 22 -5.54 -6.57 9.59
N LEU A 23 -6.14 -6.50 8.40
CA LEU A 23 -6.08 -5.29 7.58
C LEU A 23 -6.68 -4.09 8.31
N ILE A 24 -7.80 -4.28 9.00
CA ILE A 24 -8.42 -3.20 9.77
C ILE A 24 -7.53 -2.77 10.94
N GLN A 25 -6.88 -3.71 11.61
CA GLN A 25 -5.93 -3.40 12.68
C GLN A 25 -4.72 -2.63 12.13
N LEU A 26 -4.17 -3.07 10.99
CA LEU A 26 -3.04 -2.40 10.35
C LEU A 26 -3.40 -0.98 9.93
N SER A 27 -4.64 -0.75 9.50
CA SER A 27 -5.09 0.58 9.08
C SER A 27 -4.89 1.64 10.16
N ARG A 28 -4.94 1.23 11.42
CA ARG A 28 -4.77 2.14 12.56
C ARG A 28 -3.32 2.61 12.73
N GLN A 29 -2.38 1.94 12.08
CA GLN A 29 -0.97 2.32 12.12
C GLN A 29 -0.62 3.36 11.06
N LEU A 30 -1.53 3.63 10.13
CA LEU A 30 -1.29 4.60 9.07
C LEU A 30 -1.41 6.02 9.65
N PRO A 31 -0.33 6.82 9.61
CA PRO A 31 -0.38 8.17 10.13
C PRO A 31 -1.37 9.02 9.31
N LYS A 32 -2.18 9.82 10.01
CA LYS A 32 -3.09 10.74 9.35
C LYS A 32 -2.29 11.99 8.95
N PRO A 33 -2.20 12.30 7.67
CA PRO A 33 -1.47 13.49 7.21
C PRO A 33 -2.22 14.77 7.55
N THR A 34 -1.48 15.88 7.61
CA THR A 34 -2.06 17.21 7.68
C THR A 34 -2.62 17.61 6.32
N GLU A 35 -3.47 18.64 6.30
CA GLU A 35 -3.98 19.16 5.03
C GLU A 35 -2.84 19.68 4.14
N GLN A 36 -1.82 20.29 4.74
CA GLN A 36 -0.65 20.76 3.99
C GLN A 36 0.09 19.61 3.33
N GLN A 37 0.24 18.48 4.02
CA GLN A 37 0.87 17.29 3.43
C GLN A 37 0.05 16.75 2.26
N LEU A 38 -1.27 16.68 2.42
CA LEU A 38 -2.13 16.20 1.35
C LEU A 38 -2.06 17.07 0.11
N GLU A 39 -1.90 18.38 0.27
CA GLU A 39 -1.73 19.29 -0.85
C GLU A 39 -0.44 19.05 -1.64
N GLN A 40 0.59 18.52 -0.97
CA GLN A 40 1.88 18.22 -1.57
C GLN A 40 1.94 16.83 -2.19
N TRP A 41 1.09 15.92 -1.74
CA TRP A 41 1.04 14.55 -2.24
C TRP A 41 0.16 14.46 -3.48
N GLN A 42 0.46 13.50 -4.34
CA GLN A 42 -0.35 13.27 -5.53
C GLN A 42 -1.67 12.59 -5.14
N GLU A 43 -2.78 13.21 -5.51
CA GLU A 43 -4.08 12.57 -5.35
C GLU A 43 -4.33 11.64 -6.54
N ILE A 44 -4.78 10.41 -6.25
CA ILE A 44 -5.02 9.38 -7.25
C ILE A 44 -6.52 9.34 -7.54
N HIS A 45 -6.88 9.40 -8.81
CA HIS A 45 -8.28 9.38 -9.25
C HIS A 45 -8.62 8.03 -9.84
N GLY A 46 -9.94 7.70 -9.87
CA GLY A 46 -10.41 6.44 -10.40
C GLY A 46 -10.57 5.34 -9.36
N CYS A 47 -10.33 5.65 -8.09
CA CYS A 47 -10.66 4.79 -6.96
C CYS A 47 -11.99 5.25 -6.35
N GLU A 48 -12.76 4.34 -5.76
CA GLU A 48 -14.05 4.70 -5.15
C GLU A 48 -13.90 5.57 -3.89
N SER A 49 -12.73 5.53 -3.24
CA SER A 49 -12.39 6.38 -2.10
C SER A 49 -11.28 7.34 -2.49
N ARG A 50 -11.12 8.40 -1.69
CA ARG A 50 -9.99 9.31 -1.92
C ARG A 50 -8.69 8.61 -1.55
N LEU A 51 -7.65 8.86 -2.35
CA LEU A 51 -6.37 8.19 -2.21
C LEU A 51 -5.26 9.17 -2.57
N TRP A 52 -4.24 9.26 -1.72
CA TRP A 52 -3.05 10.10 -1.95
C TRP A 52 -1.81 9.28 -1.79
N PHE A 53 -0.74 9.65 -2.52
CA PHE A 53 0.52 8.94 -2.46
C PHE A 53 1.69 9.89 -2.66
N ASN A 54 2.78 9.63 -1.95
CA ASN A 54 4.03 10.37 -2.09
C ASN A 54 5.19 9.38 -2.00
N PHE A 55 6.02 9.35 -3.04
CA PHE A 55 7.14 8.42 -3.10
C PHE A 55 8.42 9.16 -3.47
N GLN A 56 9.44 9.00 -2.63
CA GLN A 56 10.79 9.48 -2.88
C GLN A 56 11.75 8.30 -2.71
N LEU A 57 12.64 8.11 -3.68
CA LEU A 57 13.51 6.94 -3.69
C LEU A 57 14.70 7.10 -2.74
N GLU A 58 15.38 8.25 -2.78
CA GLU A 58 16.56 8.53 -1.96
C GLU A 58 16.56 9.98 -1.47
N PRO A 59 16.53 10.27 -0.16
CA PRO A 59 16.32 9.25 0.88
C PRO A 59 14.93 8.62 0.75
N ARG A 60 14.80 7.37 1.18
CA ARG A 60 13.56 6.63 0.99
C ARG A 60 12.43 7.24 1.80
N GLN A 61 11.36 7.61 1.11
CA GLN A 61 10.16 8.11 1.75
C GLN A 61 8.95 7.59 1.01
N VAL A 62 8.10 6.83 1.70
CA VAL A 62 6.91 6.24 1.13
C VAL A 62 5.74 6.59 2.04
N GLN A 63 4.81 7.39 1.54
CA GLN A 63 3.68 7.87 2.31
C GLN A 63 2.41 7.75 1.49
N GLY A 64 1.32 7.45 2.14
CA GLY A 64 0.03 7.38 1.48
C GLY A 64 -1.10 7.51 2.48
N TYR A 65 -2.27 7.84 2.00
CA TYR A 65 -3.46 7.95 2.83
C TYR A 65 -4.72 7.76 2.00
N SER A 66 -5.74 7.27 2.64
CA SER A 66 -7.09 7.15 2.07
C SER A 66 -8.11 7.42 3.15
N ASP A 67 -9.28 7.87 2.75
CA ASP A 67 -10.39 8.07 3.68
C ASP A 67 -11.17 6.77 3.95
N ALA A 68 -10.86 5.68 3.24
CA ALA A 68 -11.49 4.38 3.44
C ALA A 68 -10.61 3.45 4.28
N ARG A 69 -11.18 2.89 5.34
CA ARG A 69 -10.45 2.09 6.32
C ARG A 69 -9.72 0.89 5.70
N LEU A 70 -10.41 0.15 4.85
CA LEU A 70 -9.81 -1.02 4.22
C LEU A 70 -8.63 -0.63 3.32
N MET A 71 -8.79 0.44 2.54
CA MET A 71 -7.70 0.95 1.71
C MET A 71 -6.51 1.40 2.57
N GLN A 72 -6.76 1.98 3.74
CA GLN A 72 -5.69 2.33 4.68
C GLN A 72 -4.89 1.09 5.09
N GLY A 73 -5.56 -0.03 5.34
CA GLY A 73 -4.86 -1.29 5.67
C GLY A 73 -4.03 -1.80 4.51
N LEU A 74 -4.55 -1.75 3.30
CA LEU A 74 -3.81 -2.15 2.10
C LEU A 74 -2.59 -1.25 1.88
N LEU A 75 -2.72 0.05 2.16
CA LEU A 75 -1.62 1.00 2.07
C LEU A 75 -0.51 0.70 3.08
N VAL A 76 -0.86 0.31 4.30
CA VAL A 76 0.16 -0.07 5.31
C VAL A 76 1.01 -1.22 4.78
N VAL A 77 0.39 -2.23 4.18
CA VAL A 77 1.10 -3.36 3.58
C VAL A 77 2.02 -2.89 2.45
N LEU A 78 1.49 -2.10 1.53
CA LEU A 78 2.25 -1.59 0.39
C LEU A 78 3.43 -0.73 0.82
N ILE A 79 3.20 0.20 1.73
CA ILE A 79 4.24 1.11 2.22
C ILE A 79 5.37 0.33 2.89
N ALA A 80 5.03 -0.66 3.73
CA ALA A 80 6.02 -1.49 4.39
C ALA A 80 6.86 -2.27 3.38
N PHE A 81 6.21 -2.84 2.36
CA PHE A 81 6.91 -3.60 1.31
C PHE A 81 7.88 -2.71 0.53
N VAL A 82 7.40 -1.57 0.05
CA VAL A 82 8.20 -0.65 -0.77
C VAL A 82 9.36 -0.06 0.05
N THR A 83 9.11 0.23 1.33
CA THR A 83 10.15 0.75 2.22
C THR A 83 11.29 -0.25 2.38
N ALA A 84 10.98 -1.54 2.41
CA ALA A 84 11.96 -2.60 2.68
C ALA A 84 12.78 -3.01 1.46
N LYS A 85 12.35 -2.67 0.24
CA LYS A 85 12.98 -3.16 -0.99
C LYS A 85 14.01 -2.18 -1.55
N SER A 86 15.04 -2.74 -2.19
CA SER A 86 16.02 -1.94 -2.91
C SER A 86 15.38 -1.33 -4.17
N ALA A 87 16.00 -0.28 -4.70
CA ALA A 87 15.57 0.32 -5.96
C ALA A 87 15.56 -0.72 -7.08
N GLU A 88 16.55 -1.58 -7.11
CA GLU A 88 16.66 -2.65 -8.11
C GLU A 88 15.47 -3.62 -8.01
N ALA A 89 15.15 -4.06 -6.80
CA ALA A 89 14.01 -4.96 -6.59
C ALA A 89 12.69 -4.32 -6.99
N LEU A 90 12.54 -3.02 -6.80
CA LEU A 90 11.32 -2.30 -7.15
C LEU A 90 11.12 -2.14 -8.65
N GLN A 91 12.15 -2.36 -9.48
CA GLN A 91 12.02 -2.27 -10.94
C GLN A 91 11.05 -3.31 -11.51
N SER A 92 10.86 -4.41 -10.81
CA SER A 92 9.92 -5.46 -11.21
C SER A 92 8.71 -5.56 -10.28
N PHE A 93 8.43 -4.50 -9.53
CA PHE A 93 7.36 -4.49 -8.55
C PHE A 93 5.99 -4.58 -9.22
N GLU A 94 5.13 -5.46 -8.67
CA GLU A 94 3.74 -5.60 -9.08
C GLU A 94 2.86 -5.76 -7.83
N ILE A 95 1.71 -5.09 -7.85
CA ILE A 95 0.73 -5.14 -6.75
C ILE A 95 0.16 -6.55 -6.57
N GLN A 96 -0.22 -7.18 -7.67
CA GLN A 96 -0.98 -8.41 -7.60
C GLN A 96 -0.22 -9.57 -6.96
N PRO A 97 1.04 -9.86 -7.37
CA PRO A 97 1.81 -10.91 -6.70
C PRO A 97 2.02 -10.65 -5.22
N LEU A 98 2.24 -9.39 -4.82
CA LEU A 98 2.39 -9.04 -3.41
C LEU A 98 1.17 -9.44 -2.60
N PHE A 99 -0.01 -9.09 -3.09
CA PHE A 99 -1.25 -9.38 -2.36
C PHE A 99 -1.68 -10.85 -2.50
N ASP A 100 -1.34 -11.50 -3.61
CA ASP A 100 -1.55 -12.95 -3.77
C ASP A 100 -0.77 -13.73 -2.70
N ASP A 101 0.49 -13.35 -2.48
CA ASP A 101 1.34 -14.01 -1.49
C ASP A 101 0.77 -13.90 -0.07
N LEU A 102 0.12 -12.80 0.24
CA LEU A 102 -0.51 -12.58 1.53
C LEU A 102 -1.94 -13.12 1.60
N GLN A 103 -2.46 -13.63 0.47
CA GLN A 103 -3.81 -14.16 0.33
C GLN A 103 -4.88 -13.10 0.65
N ILE A 104 -4.66 -11.87 0.21
CA ILE A 104 -5.59 -10.76 0.39
C ILE A 104 -6.11 -10.19 -0.93
N THR A 105 -5.89 -10.86 -2.04
CA THR A 105 -6.36 -10.45 -3.37
C THR A 105 -7.88 -10.29 -3.40
N ARG A 106 -8.60 -11.04 -2.55
CA ARG A 106 -10.04 -10.95 -2.39
C ARG A 106 -10.54 -9.52 -2.17
N TYR A 107 -9.70 -8.67 -1.53
CA TYR A 107 -10.07 -7.30 -1.19
C TYR A 107 -9.75 -6.31 -2.31
N LEU A 108 -9.21 -6.79 -3.43
CA LEU A 108 -8.89 -5.98 -4.58
C LEU A 108 -10.07 -5.93 -5.55
N THR A 109 -11.10 -5.15 -5.19
CA THR A 109 -12.16 -4.83 -6.15
C THR A 109 -11.56 -4.08 -7.33
N SER A 110 -12.27 -4.04 -8.47
CA SER A 110 -11.73 -3.38 -9.66
C SER A 110 -11.35 -1.92 -9.41
N THR A 111 -12.13 -1.18 -8.62
CA THR A 111 -11.82 0.22 -8.34
C THR A 111 -10.63 0.36 -7.39
N ARG A 112 -10.51 -0.49 -6.38
CA ARG A 112 -9.34 -0.49 -5.49
C ARG A 112 -8.07 -0.88 -6.24
N LEU A 113 -8.16 -1.92 -7.08
CA LEU A 113 -7.02 -2.35 -7.88
C LEU A 113 -6.58 -1.24 -8.83
N ASN A 114 -7.53 -0.53 -9.46
CA ASN A 114 -7.20 0.58 -10.35
C ASN A 114 -6.38 1.66 -9.61
N GLY A 115 -6.80 2.04 -8.41
CA GLY A 115 -6.05 3.01 -7.60
C GLY A 115 -4.66 2.52 -7.25
N LEU A 116 -4.55 1.28 -6.77
CA LEU A 116 -3.26 0.70 -6.39
C LEU A 116 -2.33 0.50 -7.58
N GLN A 117 -2.86 0.20 -8.76
CA GLN A 117 -2.05 0.10 -9.98
C GLN A 117 -1.44 1.45 -10.38
N GLN A 118 -2.14 2.55 -10.10
CA GLN A 118 -1.58 3.87 -10.32
C GLN A 118 -0.39 4.12 -9.37
N LEU A 119 -0.48 3.65 -8.13
CA LEU A 119 0.66 3.71 -7.20
C LEU A 119 1.83 2.88 -7.72
N GLN A 120 1.55 1.69 -8.24
CA GLN A 120 2.57 0.85 -8.86
C GLN A 120 3.29 1.60 -9.99
N ASN A 121 2.54 2.29 -10.85
CA ASN A 121 3.10 3.05 -11.95
C ASN A 121 3.99 4.19 -11.46
N ILE A 122 3.57 4.90 -10.41
CA ILE A 122 4.39 5.97 -9.81
C ILE A 122 5.71 5.39 -9.28
N ILE A 123 5.65 4.26 -8.60
CA ILE A 123 6.84 3.59 -8.07
C ILE A 123 7.77 3.18 -9.20
N LEU A 124 7.25 2.51 -10.23
CA LEU A 124 8.03 2.04 -11.36
C LEU A 124 8.67 3.19 -12.13
N ASP A 125 7.92 4.25 -12.38
CA ASP A 125 8.43 5.42 -13.10
C ASP A 125 9.57 6.09 -12.32
N THR A 126 9.44 6.16 -10.99
CA THR A 126 10.45 6.79 -10.15
C THR A 126 11.74 5.98 -10.12
N VAL A 127 11.65 4.64 -9.99
CA VAL A 127 12.85 3.79 -9.90
C VAL A 127 13.56 3.60 -11.24
N LYS A 128 12.88 3.81 -12.36
CA LYS A 128 13.45 3.68 -13.70
C LYS A 128 14.10 4.97 -14.21
N ASN A 129 13.88 6.07 -13.54
CA ASN A 129 14.48 7.36 -13.91
C ASN A 129 15.78 7.65 -13.08
#